data_d00588667b6a2c487d25e5339bf87e5b
#
_entry.id   d00588667b6a2c487d25e5339bf87e5b
#
_cell.length_a   1.000
_cell.length_b   1.000
_cell.length_c   1.000
_cell.angle_alpha   90.00
_cell.angle_beta   90.00
_cell.angle_gamma   90.00
#
_symmetry.space_group_name_H-M   'P 1'
#
loop_
_entity.id
_entity.type
_entity.pdbx_description
1 polymer ?
#
loop_
_entity_poly.entity_id
_entity_poly.type
_entity_poly.pdbx_seq_one_letter_code
_entity_poly.pdbx_strand_id
1 'polypeptide(L)'
;MSKYPTLYHGTDDRILKMSDEERKAFKNDCIMVSDYLWSIFKPYYETNTMVPINLPGYEGCTGMERKLYEFKDAFEYDKSPDDYITLCYALNRQCARISGNEQYDYSHIYLSNQIERAKSYARRSSAFGEIGLTTLQLIEGEKKINLPEFNPDEKTIAAINKISSFAKEDAIPVVVELSDYDPETILFDNGRPLEWELVDECVTLSLRCIVDIKLNELKKYYI
;
A
#
# COMPACT_ATOMS: atom_id res chain seq x y z
N MET A 1 18.95 3.46 -28.99
CA MET A 1 18.37 2.51 -28.02
C MET A 1 18.78 2.98 -26.63
N SER A 2 17.88 3.02 -25.68
CA SER A 2 18.24 3.37 -24.28
C SER A 2 19.30 2.39 -23.78
N LYS A 3 20.28 2.87 -23.06
CA LYS A 3 21.31 2.05 -22.38
C LYS A 3 20.72 1.23 -21.22
N TYR A 4 19.57 1.63 -20.73
CA TYR A 4 18.92 1.09 -19.55
C TYR A 4 17.58 0.42 -19.92
N PRO A 5 17.11 -0.58 -19.16
CA PRO A 5 15.88 -1.29 -19.45
C PRO A 5 14.67 -0.36 -19.29
N THR A 6 13.61 -0.68 -20.02
CA THR A 6 12.30 -0.06 -19.81
C THR A 6 11.73 -0.48 -18.45
N LEU A 7 11.18 0.46 -17.71
CA LEU A 7 10.55 0.23 -16.42
C LEU A 7 9.03 0.41 -16.52
N TYR A 8 8.30 -0.24 -15.63
CA TYR A 8 6.84 -0.29 -15.65
C TYR A 8 6.26 -0.03 -14.28
N HIS A 9 5.16 0.74 -14.23
CA HIS A 9 4.36 0.97 -13.04
C HIS A 9 2.92 0.51 -13.28
N GLY A 10 2.39 -0.31 -12.36
CA GLY A 10 0.99 -0.73 -12.37
C GLY A 10 0.12 0.22 -11.57
N THR A 11 -0.95 0.72 -12.19
CA THR A 11 -1.91 1.65 -11.58
C THR A 11 -3.31 1.42 -12.16
N ASP A 12 -4.23 2.36 -12.03
CA ASP A 12 -5.50 2.36 -12.75
C ASP A 12 -5.83 3.70 -13.39
N ASP A 13 -6.85 3.68 -14.23
CA ASP A 13 -7.26 4.83 -15.03
C ASP A 13 -7.80 5.99 -14.19
N ARG A 14 -8.33 5.73 -12.99
CA ARG A 14 -8.84 6.77 -12.07
C ARG A 14 -7.70 7.65 -11.57
N ILE A 15 -6.59 7.03 -11.14
CA ILE A 15 -5.38 7.74 -10.70
C ILE A 15 -4.77 8.55 -11.85
N LEU A 16 -4.78 7.98 -13.07
CA LEU A 16 -4.26 8.68 -14.25
C LEU A 16 -5.11 9.85 -14.70
N LYS A 17 -6.40 9.91 -14.34
CA LYS A 17 -7.30 11.04 -14.62
C LYS A 17 -7.12 12.21 -13.66
N MET A 18 -6.53 11.98 -12.50
CA MET A 18 -6.23 13.04 -11.53
C MET A 18 -5.07 13.92 -11.99
N SER A 19 -5.12 15.21 -11.71
CA SER A 19 -3.94 16.09 -11.76
C SER A 19 -2.91 15.70 -10.70
N ASP A 20 -1.70 16.22 -10.82
CA ASP A 20 -0.63 15.95 -9.82
C ASP A 20 -1.04 16.48 -8.43
N GLU A 21 -1.68 17.64 -8.38
CA GLU A 21 -2.21 18.25 -7.16
C GLU A 21 -3.29 17.38 -6.52
N GLU A 22 -4.22 16.86 -7.32
CA GLU A 22 -5.29 15.97 -6.84
C GLU A 22 -4.74 14.66 -6.31
N ARG A 23 -3.76 14.05 -7.00
CA ARG A 23 -3.07 12.84 -6.53
C ARG A 23 -2.36 13.08 -5.20
N LYS A 24 -1.64 14.21 -5.09
CA LYS A 24 -0.95 14.60 -3.85
C LYS A 24 -1.93 14.85 -2.72
N ALA A 25 -3.02 15.56 -2.99
CA ALA A 25 -4.07 15.82 -2.00
C ALA A 25 -4.71 14.51 -1.53
N PHE A 26 -5.06 13.61 -2.45
CA PHE A 26 -5.64 12.32 -2.15
C PHE A 26 -4.71 11.44 -1.31
N LYS A 27 -3.43 11.41 -1.64
CA LYS A 27 -2.40 10.72 -0.87
C LYS A 27 -2.27 11.27 0.56
N ASN A 28 -2.29 12.60 0.70
CA ASN A 28 -2.27 13.25 2.02
C ASN A 28 -3.52 12.90 2.85
N ASP A 29 -4.70 12.81 2.22
CA ASP A 29 -5.93 12.34 2.87
C ASP A 29 -5.74 10.89 3.36
N CYS A 30 -5.17 10.01 2.55
CA CYS A 30 -4.88 8.62 2.94
C CYS A 30 -3.91 8.55 4.14
N ILE A 31 -2.83 9.33 4.11
CA ILE A 31 -1.86 9.39 5.20
C ILE A 31 -2.54 9.88 6.49
N MET A 32 -3.28 10.98 6.41
CA MET A 32 -3.98 11.56 7.56
C MET A 32 -4.96 10.55 8.18
N VAL A 33 -5.78 9.88 7.37
CA VAL A 33 -6.76 8.90 7.85
C VAL A 33 -6.06 7.68 8.44
N SER A 34 -5.00 7.16 7.81
CA SER A 34 -4.29 6.00 8.35
C SER A 34 -3.52 6.34 9.64
N ASP A 35 -3.00 7.55 9.79
CA ASP A 35 -2.38 8.01 11.05
C ASP A 35 -3.42 8.15 12.17
N TYR A 36 -4.58 8.69 11.87
CA TYR A 36 -5.68 8.77 12.81
C TYR A 36 -6.12 7.37 13.26
N LEU A 37 -6.40 6.46 12.32
CA LEU A 37 -6.81 5.09 12.65
C LEU A 37 -5.71 4.33 13.40
N TRP A 38 -4.46 4.51 13.03
CA TRP A 38 -3.35 3.95 13.79
C TRP A 38 -3.32 4.42 15.24
N SER A 39 -3.58 5.69 15.51
CA SER A 39 -3.61 6.21 16.88
C SER A 39 -4.65 5.51 17.76
N ILE A 40 -5.75 5.04 17.17
CA ILE A 40 -6.81 4.30 17.84
C ILE A 40 -6.42 2.81 18.00
N PHE A 41 -5.90 2.20 16.95
CA PHE A 41 -5.51 0.78 16.98
C PHE A 41 -4.22 0.49 17.75
N LYS A 42 -3.33 1.47 17.86
CA LYS A 42 -2.01 1.30 18.46
C LYS A 42 -2.03 0.70 19.88
N PRO A 43 -2.87 1.16 20.82
CA PRO A 43 -2.91 0.57 22.17
C PRO A 43 -3.20 -0.94 22.15
N TYR A 44 -4.10 -1.37 21.27
CA TYR A 44 -4.46 -2.78 21.12
C TYR A 44 -3.37 -3.58 20.40
N TYR A 45 -2.69 -2.97 19.44
CA TYR A 45 -1.60 -3.59 18.71
C TYR A 45 -0.35 -3.79 19.58
N GLU A 46 -0.04 -2.87 20.50
CA GLU A 46 1.16 -2.91 21.35
C GLU A 46 0.97 -3.75 22.62
N THR A 47 -0.25 -3.88 23.14
CA THR A 47 -0.51 -4.64 24.36
C THR A 47 -0.52 -6.14 24.14
N ASN A 48 -0.64 -6.60 22.90
CA ASN A 48 -0.63 -8.01 22.58
C ASN A 48 0.80 -8.56 22.59
N THR A 49 1.17 -9.18 23.72
CA THR A 49 2.43 -9.93 23.83
C THR A 49 2.45 -11.06 22.81
N MET A 50 3.60 -11.22 22.14
CA MET A 50 3.82 -12.31 21.18
C MET A 50 3.81 -13.68 21.90
N VAL A 51 2.66 -14.22 22.22
CA VAL A 51 2.52 -15.60 22.70
C VAL A 51 2.42 -16.51 21.48
N PRO A 52 3.15 -17.64 21.44
CA PRO A 52 2.96 -18.64 20.40
C PRO A 52 1.56 -19.24 20.51
N ILE A 53 0.66 -18.87 19.59
CA ILE A 53 -0.67 -19.46 19.56
C ILE A 53 -0.60 -20.68 18.64
N ASN A 54 -0.72 -21.87 19.22
CA ASN A 54 -1.02 -23.10 18.49
C ASN A 54 -2.53 -23.21 18.31
N LEU A 55 -3.08 -22.48 17.36
CA LEU A 55 -4.47 -22.66 16.98
C LEU A 55 -4.57 -23.73 15.89
N PRO A 56 -5.45 -24.74 16.03
CA PRO A 56 -5.69 -25.73 14.97
C PRO A 56 -6.10 -25.04 13.67
N GLY A 57 -5.42 -25.36 12.56
CA GLY A 57 -5.64 -24.77 11.26
C GLY A 57 -4.74 -23.54 10.94
N TYR A 58 -3.86 -23.15 11.85
CA TYR A 58 -2.93 -22.02 11.68
C TYR A 58 -1.47 -22.41 11.96
N GLU A 59 -1.16 -23.69 11.77
CA GLU A 59 0.19 -24.19 11.82
C GLU A 59 1.02 -23.53 10.73
N GLY A 60 1.96 -22.71 11.13
CA GLY A 60 2.82 -21.96 10.19
C GLY A 60 2.57 -20.46 10.11
N CYS A 61 1.59 -19.94 10.83
CA CYS A 61 1.38 -18.50 10.93
C CYS A 61 2.61 -17.75 11.44
N THR A 62 2.98 -16.68 10.77
CA THR A 62 4.08 -15.80 11.17
C THR A 62 3.71 -15.00 12.42
N GLY A 63 4.68 -14.34 13.06
CA GLY A 63 4.44 -13.50 14.24
C GLY A 63 3.40 -12.37 14.01
N MET A 64 3.17 -11.99 12.74
CA MET A 64 2.16 -11.02 12.33
C MET A 64 0.74 -11.58 12.39
N GLU A 65 0.56 -12.79 11.91
CA GLU A 65 -0.72 -13.49 11.93
C GLU A 65 -1.15 -13.82 13.36
N ARG A 66 -0.19 -14.05 14.27
CA ARG A 66 -0.45 -14.27 15.69
C ARG A 66 -1.06 -13.05 16.38
N LYS A 67 -0.52 -11.86 16.17
CA LYS A 67 -1.06 -10.62 16.74
C LYS A 67 -2.54 -10.39 16.38
N LEU A 68 -2.95 -10.88 15.22
CA LEU A 68 -4.34 -10.79 14.77
C LEU A 68 -5.31 -11.63 15.58
N TYR A 69 -4.90 -12.84 15.95
CA TYR A 69 -5.76 -13.72 16.74
C TYR A 69 -5.95 -13.21 18.17
N GLU A 70 -4.88 -12.67 18.75
CA GLU A 70 -4.96 -12.00 20.05
C GLU A 70 -5.89 -10.78 19.98
N PHE A 71 -5.85 -10.06 18.86
CA PHE A 71 -6.74 -8.94 18.60
C PHE A 71 -8.21 -9.37 18.45
N LYS A 72 -8.45 -10.54 17.86
CA LYS A 72 -9.77 -11.15 17.76
C LYS A 72 -10.39 -11.37 19.13
N ASP A 73 -9.63 -11.99 20.03
CA ASP A 73 -10.13 -12.34 21.36
C ASP A 73 -10.44 -11.10 22.22
N ALA A 74 -9.71 -9.98 21.96
CA ALA A 74 -9.95 -8.73 22.65
C ALA A 74 -11.29 -8.04 22.26
N PHE A 75 -11.86 -8.35 21.08
CA PHE A 75 -13.00 -7.61 20.52
C PHE A 75 -14.23 -8.47 20.18
N GLU A 76 -14.34 -9.71 20.65
CA GLU A 76 -15.47 -10.61 20.35
C GLU A 76 -15.85 -10.65 18.86
N TYR A 77 -14.86 -10.68 18.00
CA TYR A 77 -15.04 -10.46 16.57
C TYR A 77 -15.47 -11.73 15.84
N ASP A 78 -16.71 -11.78 15.38
CA ASP A 78 -17.33 -12.93 14.69
C ASP A 78 -17.18 -12.82 13.16
N LYS A 79 -15.94 -12.86 12.62
CA LYS A 79 -15.73 -12.77 11.17
C LYS A 79 -14.62 -13.68 10.66
N SER A 80 -14.55 -13.78 9.32
CA SER A 80 -13.64 -14.70 8.66
C SER A 80 -12.17 -14.43 9.01
N PRO A 81 -11.33 -15.46 9.06
CA PRO A 81 -9.87 -15.32 9.26
C PRO A 81 -9.23 -14.33 8.29
N ASP A 82 -9.70 -14.27 7.04
CA ASP A 82 -9.14 -13.42 6.00
C ASP A 82 -9.28 -11.91 6.30
N ASP A 83 -10.38 -11.52 6.96
CA ASP A 83 -10.62 -10.12 7.36
C ASP A 83 -9.58 -9.65 8.39
N TYR A 84 -9.18 -10.54 9.30
CA TYR A 84 -8.15 -10.23 10.30
C TYR A 84 -6.76 -10.16 9.71
N ILE A 85 -6.44 -11.10 8.83
CA ILE A 85 -5.17 -11.12 8.12
C ILE A 85 -4.99 -9.80 7.38
N THR A 86 -6.04 -9.33 6.72
CA THR A 86 -6.05 -8.06 6.00
C THR A 86 -5.81 -6.86 6.90
N LEU A 87 -6.50 -6.76 8.03
CA LEU A 87 -6.31 -5.69 9.01
C LEU A 87 -4.89 -5.72 9.60
N CYS A 88 -4.35 -6.90 9.89
CA CYS A 88 -3.00 -7.02 10.42
C CYS A 88 -1.92 -6.56 9.45
N TYR A 89 -2.06 -6.93 8.19
CA TYR A 89 -1.14 -6.43 7.17
C TYR A 89 -1.18 -4.89 7.09
N ALA A 90 -2.36 -4.29 7.19
CA ALA A 90 -2.50 -2.84 7.24
C ALA A 90 -1.84 -2.22 8.47
N LEU A 91 -2.07 -2.78 9.66
CA LEU A 91 -1.46 -2.31 10.91
C LEU A 91 0.06 -2.45 10.89
N ASN A 92 0.59 -3.57 10.39
CA ASN A 92 2.03 -3.76 10.28
C ASN A 92 2.69 -2.80 9.30
N ARG A 93 2.08 -2.54 8.13
CA ARG A 93 2.57 -1.55 7.18
C ARG A 93 2.58 -0.16 7.78
N GLN A 94 1.52 0.19 8.48
CA GLN A 94 1.40 1.49 9.13
C GLN A 94 2.43 1.64 10.26
N CYS A 95 2.62 0.61 11.08
CA CYS A 95 3.65 0.58 12.11
C CYS A 95 5.05 0.75 11.51
N ALA A 96 5.36 0.00 10.43
CA ALA A 96 6.64 0.08 9.74
C ALA A 96 6.89 1.49 9.17
N ARG A 97 5.86 2.10 8.54
CA ARG A 97 5.95 3.47 8.02
C ARG A 97 6.24 4.49 9.11
N ILE A 98 5.52 4.44 10.21
CA ILE A 98 5.72 5.38 11.35
C ILE A 98 7.08 5.18 12.00
N SER A 99 7.59 3.94 12.00
CA SER A 99 8.93 3.62 12.49
C SER A 99 10.06 4.02 11.53
N GLY A 100 9.75 4.66 10.41
CA GLY A 100 10.74 5.14 9.45
C GLY A 100 11.33 4.05 8.56
N ASN A 101 10.61 2.93 8.36
CA ASN A 101 11.02 1.92 7.40
C ASN A 101 10.83 2.46 5.98
N GLU A 102 11.94 2.67 5.26
CA GLU A 102 11.96 3.26 3.93
C GLU A 102 11.16 2.45 2.88
N GLN A 103 10.99 1.14 3.07
CA GLN A 103 10.16 0.32 2.19
C GLN A 103 8.70 0.77 2.19
N TYR A 104 8.23 1.42 3.23
CA TYR A 104 6.88 1.96 3.37
C TYR A 104 6.83 3.48 3.31
N ASP A 105 7.87 4.09 2.76
CA ASP A 105 7.83 5.50 2.37
C ASP A 105 7.04 5.65 1.07
N TYR A 106 5.80 6.03 1.21
CA TYR A 106 4.88 6.22 0.08
C TYR A 106 5.14 7.51 -0.73
N SER A 107 6.24 8.20 -0.49
CA SER A 107 6.64 9.38 -1.28
C SER A 107 7.06 9.01 -2.71
N HIS A 108 7.38 7.75 -2.96
CA HIS A 108 7.95 7.26 -4.21
C HIS A 108 6.99 6.44 -5.06
N ILE A 109 7.27 6.41 -6.37
CA ILE A 109 6.58 5.53 -7.32
C ILE A 109 7.37 4.23 -7.43
N TYR A 110 6.69 3.11 -7.22
CA TYR A 110 7.29 1.79 -7.36
C TYR A 110 7.25 1.31 -8.80
N LEU A 111 8.34 0.73 -9.25
CA LEU A 111 8.57 0.31 -10.62
C LEU A 111 9.04 -1.15 -10.68
N SER A 112 8.88 -1.77 -11.84
CA SER A 112 9.47 -3.06 -12.16
C SER A 112 10.07 -3.03 -13.56
N ASN A 113 11.14 -3.78 -13.78
CA ASN A 113 11.70 -4.04 -15.10
C ASN A 113 10.86 -5.06 -15.92
N GLN A 114 9.86 -5.69 -15.31
CA GLN A 114 8.99 -6.67 -15.96
C GLN A 114 7.53 -6.18 -16.00
N ILE A 115 6.98 -6.12 -17.23
CA ILE A 115 5.62 -5.67 -17.47
C ILE A 115 4.58 -6.57 -16.80
N GLU A 116 4.79 -7.89 -16.73
CA GLU A 116 3.86 -8.84 -16.11
C GLU A 116 3.73 -8.60 -14.60
N ARG A 117 4.82 -8.19 -13.95
CA ARG A 117 4.77 -7.79 -12.55
C ARG A 117 3.96 -6.51 -12.37
N ALA A 118 4.18 -5.51 -13.21
CA ALA A 118 3.38 -4.27 -13.19
C ALA A 118 1.89 -4.55 -13.47
N LYS A 119 1.56 -5.44 -14.41
CA LYS A 119 0.17 -5.92 -14.63
C LYS A 119 -0.42 -6.58 -13.39
N SER A 120 0.37 -7.39 -12.67
CA SER A 120 -0.08 -8.00 -11.41
C SER A 120 -0.42 -6.95 -10.36
N TYR A 121 0.37 -5.89 -10.24
CA TYR A 121 0.08 -4.77 -9.35
C TYR A 121 -1.18 -4.01 -9.79
N ALA A 122 -1.29 -3.67 -11.07
CA ALA A 122 -2.45 -2.96 -11.61
C ALA A 122 -3.77 -3.72 -11.37
N ARG A 123 -3.77 -5.05 -11.48
CA ARG A 123 -4.95 -5.90 -11.25
C ARG A 123 -5.29 -6.11 -9.78
N ARG A 124 -4.30 -6.06 -8.91
CA ARG A 124 -4.53 -6.15 -7.45
C ARG A 124 -5.07 -4.87 -6.87
N SER A 125 -5.11 -3.87 -7.67
CA SER A 125 -5.27 -2.52 -7.22
C SER A 125 -6.66 -2.26 -6.67
N SER A 126 -6.71 -2.21 -5.49
CA SER A 126 -6.95 -0.97 -4.82
C SER A 126 -5.97 0.06 -5.38
N ALA A 127 -6.33 0.65 -6.43
CA ALA A 127 -5.73 1.61 -7.33
C ALA A 127 -4.86 2.74 -6.76
N PHE A 128 -4.75 2.84 -5.47
CA PHE A 128 -4.13 3.97 -4.79
C PHE A 128 -2.68 3.73 -4.39
N GLY A 129 -2.08 2.66 -4.88
CA GLY A 129 -0.82 2.19 -4.32
C GLY A 129 -0.99 1.65 -2.89
N GLU A 130 0.11 1.37 -2.22
CA GLU A 130 0.07 0.74 -0.90
C GLU A 130 -0.56 1.60 0.20
N ILE A 131 -0.37 2.93 0.17
CA ILE A 131 -0.97 3.80 1.19
C ILE A 131 -2.50 3.78 1.13
N GLY A 132 -3.07 3.85 -0.06
CA GLY A 132 -4.51 3.80 -0.23
C GLY A 132 -5.09 2.45 0.18
N LEU A 133 -4.43 1.34 -0.22
CA LEU A 133 -4.81 0.00 0.21
C LEU A 133 -4.75 -0.13 1.73
N THR A 134 -3.65 0.28 2.34
CA THR A 134 -3.49 0.24 3.80
C THR A 134 -4.57 1.05 4.50
N THR A 135 -4.83 2.28 4.02
CA THR A 135 -5.88 3.15 4.58
C THR A 135 -7.25 2.52 4.44
N LEU A 136 -7.59 1.98 3.27
CA LEU A 136 -8.88 1.32 3.05
C LEU A 136 -9.06 0.12 3.97
N GLN A 137 -8.03 -0.71 4.12
CA GLN A 137 -8.06 -1.87 5.02
C GLN A 137 -8.23 -1.47 6.49
N LEU A 138 -7.62 -0.37 6.93
CA LEU A 138 -7.83 0.18 8.27
C LEU A 138 -9.25 0.72 8.46
N ILE A 139 -9.81 1.42 7.45
CA ILE A 139 -11.20 1.90 7.46
C ILE A 139 -12.18 0.72 7.57
N GLU A 140 -11.97 -0.32 6.75
CA GLU A 140 -12.84 -1.50 6.77
C GLU A 140 -12.71 -2.29 8.10
N GLY A 141 -11.49 -2.37 8.64
CA GLY A 141 -11.24 -2.98 9.94
C GLY A 141 -11.97 -2.23 11.07
N GLU A 142 -11.87 -0.88 11.08
CA GLU A 142 -12.56 -0.06 12.07
C GLU A 142 -14.08 -0.21 11.99
N LYS A 143 -14.68 -0.11 10.80
CA LYS A 143 -16.13 -0.32 10.60
C LYS A 143 -16.62 -1.68 11.09
N LYS A 144 -15.77 -2.70 11.06
CA LYS A 144 -16.10 -4.04 11.52
C LYS A 144 -15.98 -4.19 13.03
N ILE A 145 -14.96 -3.58 13.62
CA ILE A 145 -14.65 -3.65 15.06
C ILE A 145 -15.50 -2.63 15.83
N ASN A 146 -15.71 -1.45 15.25
CA ASN A 146 -16.45 -0.34 15.83
C ASN A 146 -15.86 0.08 17.19
N LEU A 147 -14.60 0.54 17.16
CA LEU A 147 -13.87 0.92 18.36
C LEU A 147 -14.55 2.10 19.08
N PRO A 148 -14.70 2.05 20.41
CA PRO A 148 -15.34 3.14 21.18
C PRO A 148 -14.57 4.46 21.10
N GLU A 149 -13.26 4.42 20.82
CA GLU A 149 -12.40 5.57 20.64
C GLU A 149 -12.55 6.24 19.27
N PHE A 150 -13.30 5.62 18.35
CA PHE A 150 -13.52 6.18 17.01
C PHE A 150 -14.43 7.41 17.06
N ASN A 151 -13.80 8.57 17.12
CA ASN A 151 -14.47 9.88 17.16
C ASN A 151 -13.73 10.88 16.23
N PRO A 152 -13.80 10.67 14.90
CA PRO A 152 -13.10 11.52 13.93
C PRO A 152 -13.75 12.91 13.83
N ASP A 153 -12.93 13.92 13.56
CA ASP A 153 -13.41 15.24 13.18
C ASP A 153 -14.05 15.26 11.78
N GLU A 154 -14.72 16.35 11.44
CA GLU A 154 -15.42 16.51 10.16
C GLU A 154 -14.47 16.34 8.95
N LYS A 155 -13.24 16.81 9.06
CA LYS A 155 -12.24 16.68 8.01
C LYS A 155 -11.84 15.22 7.79
N THR A 156 -11.60 14.50 8.86
CA THR A 156 -11.27 13.07 8.83
C THR A 156 -12.45 12.26 8.28
N ILE A 157 -13.69 12.56 8.67
CA ILE A 157 -14.91 11.94 8.14
C ILE A 157 -15.01 12.17 6.62
N ALA A 158 -14.81 13.41 6.17
CA ALA A 158 -14.85 13.74 4.74
C ALA A 158 -13.80 12.96 3.94
N ALA A 159 -12.57 12.83 4.47
CA ALA A 159 -11.52 12.06 3.84
C ALA A 159 -11.84 10.55 3.81
N ILE A 160 -12.35 9.97 4.90
CA ILE A 160 -12.81 8.56 4.96
C ILE A 160 -13.88 8.30 3.90
N ASN A 161 -14.86 9.19 3.78
CA ASN A 161 -15.93 9.06 2.80
C ASN A 161 -15.40 9.15 1.36
N LYS A 162 -14.51 10.10 1.09
CA LYS A 162 -13.85 10.27 -0.22
C LYS A 162 -13.07 9.02 -0.61
N ILE A 163 -12.22 8.49 0.27
CA ILE A 163 -11.42 7.29 0.03
C ILE A 163 -12.33 6.08 -0.19
N SER A 164 -13.35 5.90 0.65
CA SER A 164 -14.30 4.80 0.54
C SER A 164 -15.14 4.87 -0.74
N SER A 165 -15.51 6.07 -1.19
CA SER A 165 -16.24 6.27 -2.45
C SER A 165 -15.37 5.96 -3.65
N PHE A 166 -14.15 6.49 -3.67
CA PHE A 166 -13.18 6.23 -4.72
C PHE A 166 -12.86 4.73 -4.86
N ALA A 167 -12.79 4.00 -3.75
CA ALA A 167 -12.57 2.55 -3.77
C ALA A 167 -13.70 1.74 -4.44
N LYS A 168 -14.91 2.29 -4.48
CA LYS A 168 -16.09 1.64 -5.09
C LYS A 168 -16.28 1.97 -6.56
N GLU A 169 -15.57 2.95 -7.08
CA GLU A 169 -15.64 3.30 -8.50
C GLU A 169 -15.01 2.21 -9.35
N ASP A 170 -15.61 1.93 -10.50
CA ASP A 170 -15.03 1.01 -11.48
C ASP A 170 -13.65 1.52 -11.93
N ALA A 171 -12.70 0.63 -11.97
CA ALA A 171 -11.32 0.91 -12.33
C ALA A 171 -10.86 0.03 -13.48
N ILE A 172 -10.22 0.64 -14.45
CA ILE A 172 -9.54 -0.10 -15.51
C ILE A 172 -8.06 -0.20 -15.14
N PRO A 173 -7.52 -1.42 -14.96
CA PRO A 173 -6.10 -1.58 -14.69
C PRO A 173 -5.24 -1.05 -15.83
N VAL A 174 -4.20 -0.30 -15.51
CA VAL A 174 -3.30 0.31 -16.49
C VAL A 174 -1.85 0.08 -16.06
N VAL A 175 -1.01 -0.23 -17.03
CA VAL A 175 0.45 -0.19 -16.86
C VAL A 175 0.98 1.02 -17.62
N VAL A 176 1.80 1.84 -16.96
CA VAL A 176 2.56 2.91 -17.60
C VAL A 176 4.00 2.49 -17.82
N GLU A 177 4.57 2.90 -18.95
CA GLU A 177 5.94 2.58 -19.37
C GLU A 177 6.84 3.80 -19.18
N LEU A 178 7.97 3.61 -18.52
CA LEU A 178 9.02 4.59 -18.33
C LEU A 178 10.27 4.13 -19.07
N SER A 179 10.57 4.74 -20.21
CA SER A 179 11.71 4.41 -21.08
C SER A 179 12.75 5.51 -21.16
N ASP A 180 12.41 6.72 -20.74
CA ASP A 180 13.30 7.87 -20.67
C ASP A 180 13.35 8.39 -19.23
N TYR A 181 14.41 8.10 -18.53
CA TYR A 181 14.61 8.44 -17.14
C TYR A 181 16.09 8.60 -16.81
N ASP A 182 16.38 9.40 -15.80
CA ASP A 182 17.70 9.48 -15.22
C ASP A 182 17.93 8.24 -14.33
N PRO A 183 18.88 7.36 -14.67
CA PRO A 183 19.14 6.13 -13.92
C PRO A 183 19.56 6.37 -12.46
N GLU A 184 20.12 7.54 -12.13
CA GLU A 184 20.49 7.91 -10.75
C GLU A 184 19.25 8.16 -9.86
N THR A 185 18.09 8.40 -10.48
CA THR A 185 16.82 8.59 -9.77
C THR A 185 16.09 7.29 -9.45
N ILE A 186 16.63 6.16 -9.89
CA ILE A 186 16.05 4.83 -9.67
C ILE A 186 16.88 4.08 -8.63
N LEU A 187 16.22 3.64 -7.58
CA LEU A 187 16.82 2.85 -6.50
C LEU A 187 16.10 1.50 -6.38
N PHE A 188 16.69 0.56 -5.66
CA PHE A 188 15.93 -0.57 -5.14
C PHE A 188 14.81 -0.08 -4.19
N ASP A 189 13.77 -0.87 -4.01
CA ASP A 189 12.65 -0.58 -3.12
C ASP A 189 13.08 -0.32 -1.67
N ASN A 190 14.20 -0.89 -1.24
CA ASN A 190 14.82 -0.68 0.07
C ASN A 190 15.77 0.53 0.14
N GLY A 191 15.82 1.39 -0.91
CA GLY A 191 16.64 2.60 -0.95
C GLY A 191 18.09 2.42 -1.32
N ARG A 192 18.54 1.21 -1.60
CA ARG A 192 19.92 0.99 -2.04
C ARG A 192 20.12 1.46 -3.48
N PRO A 193 21.30 2.05 -3.80
CA PRO A 193 21.68 2.36 -5.17
C PRO A 193 21.63 1.12 -6.07
N LEU A 194 21.23 1.31 -7.32
CA LEU A 194 21.16 0.27 -8.33
C LEU A 194 22.41 0.33 -9.22
N GLU A 195 23.16 -0.77 -9.25
CA GLU A 195 24.29 -0.95 -10.15
C GLU A 195 23.80 -1.57 -11.46
N TRP A 196 23.44 -0.72 -12.42
CA TRP A 196 22.79 -1.13 -13.68
C TRP A 196 23.60 -2.16 -14.48
N GLU A 197 24.91 -2.15 -14.37
CA GLU A 197 25.81 -3.09 -15.05
C GLU A 197 25.68 -4.51 -14.51
N LEU A 198 25.15 -4.67 -13.29
CA LEU A 198 24.95 -5.96 -12.64
C LEU A 198 23.50 -6.44 -12.72
N VAL A 199 22.62 -5.65 -13.33
CA VAL A 199 21.21 -6.01 -13.47
C VAL A 199 21.07 -7.08 -14.54
N ASP A 200 20.72 -8.30 -14.12
CA ASP A 200 20.27 -9.37 -15.03
C ASP A 200 18.82 -9.09 -15.44
N GLU A 201 18.58 -8.93 -16.74
CA GLU A 201 17.24 -8.68 -17.30
C GLU A 201 16.25 -9.82 -16.99
N CYS A 202 16.74 -11.02 -16.68
CA CYS A 202 15.92 -12.16 -16.30
C CYS A 202 15.42 -12.08 -14.85
N VAL A 203 16.03 -11.23 -14.02
CA VAL A 203 15.64 -11.07 -12.61
C VAL A 203 14.56 -9.99 -12.48
N THR A 204 13.45 -10.33 -11.84
CA THR A 204 12.41 -9.37 -11.53
C THR A 204 12.87 -8.41 -10.44
N LEU A 205 12.97 -7.12 -10.76
CA LEU A 205 13.34 -6.08 -9.82
C LEU A 205 12.12 -5.38 -9.24
N SER A 206 12.20 -5.06 -7.96
CA SER A 206 11.34 -4.08 -7.29
C SER A 206 12.14 -2.81 -7.07
N LEU A 207 11.72 -1.75 -7.75
CA LEU A 207 12.43 -0.49 -7.83
C LEU A 207 11.54 0.65 -7.37
N ARG A 208 12.15 1.78 -6.98
CA ARG A 208 11.44 3.02 -6.70
C ARG A 208 12.09 4.19 -7.44
N CYS A 209 11.28 5.13 -7.88
CA CYS A 209 11.75 6.40 -8.41
C CYS A 209 11.66 7.47 -7.33
N ILE A 210 12.78 8.17 -7.08
CA ILE A 210 12.88 9.19 -6.03
C ILE A 210 12.54 10.60 -6.50
N VAL A 211 12.15 10.75 -7.77
CA VAL A 211 11.67 12.02 -8.34
C VAL A 211 10.22 11.88 -8.79
N ASP A 212 9.52 13.00 -8.87
CA ASP A 212 8.15 13.03 -9.36
C ASP A 212 8.11 12.68 -10.85
N ILE A 213 7.25 11.71 -11.20
CA ILE A 213 7.01 11.28 -12.57
C ILE A 213 5.60 11.72 -12.98
N LYS A 214 5.51 12.37 -14.13
CA LYS A 214 4.24 12.74 -14.73
C LYS A 214 3.58 11.55 -15.42
N LEU A 215 2.91 10.72 -14.64
CA LEU A 215 2.31 9.46 -15.12
C LEU A 215 1.38 9.66 -16.34
N ASN A 216 0.75 10.84 -16.44
CA ASN A 216 -0.17 11.14 -17.53
C ASN A 216 0.51 11.31 -18.89
N GLU A 217 1.80 11.62 -18.91
CA GLU A 217 2.61 11.82 -20.11
C GLU A 217 3.23 10.52 -20.63
N LEU A 218 3.20 9.45 -19.82
CA LEU A 218 3.81 8.17 -20.16
C LEU A 218 2.93 7.33 -21.08
N LYS A 219 3.57 6.42 -21.82
CA LYS A 219 2.88 5.42 -22.61
C LYS A 219 2.09 4.46 -21.73
N LYS A 220 0.85 4.17 -22.12
CA LYS A 220 -0.14 3.42 -21.32
C LYS A 220 -0.56 2.15 -22.01
N TYR A 221 -0.73 1.09 -21.20
CA TYR A 221 -1.30 -0.18 -21.61
C TYR A 221 -2.50 -0.49 -20.73
N TYR A 222 -3.68 -0.49 -21.31
CA TYR A 222 -4.92 -0.92 -20.64
C TYR A 222 -4.99 -2.45 -20.67
N ILE A 223 -5.33 -3.08 -19.53
CA ILE A 223 -5.26 -4.53 -19.36
C ILE A 223 -6.50 -5.14 -18.72
#